data_d1197993d86775a738e7a586eea0e95c
#
_entry.id   d1197993d86775a738e7a586eea0e95c
#
_cell.length_a   1.000
_cell.length_b   1.000
_cell.length_c   1.000
_cell.angle_alpha   90.00
_cell.angle_beta   90.00
_cell.angle_gamma   90.00
#
_symmetry.space_group_name_H-M   'P 1'
#
loop_
_entity.id
_entity.type
_entity.pdbx_description
1 polymer ?
#
loop_
_entity_poly.entity_id
_entity_poly.type
_entity_poly.pdbx_seq_one_letter_code
_entity_poly.pdbx_strand_id
1 'polypeptide(L)'
;MMLNGKLIIDELLIILFVFTLSLFPVEARTTSGNGQKVLVISSYSPIKEEGNHLIASFIDQMQVDSEAKIFVEYMDCEASPVFETWVGWMRQLFAAYKVKPDVVVLLGNEAWSSYRVTCVDSWHEIPVVLGYVKGAFIDYENKDKKLFSVADMMPMKESFGDFRITGYSYKDFVIENLSLIKQLQPHIRKVAFCYDNRYNMAFFESYINDLFEQIDSLDLRYMDGCKLSTPQLLDSIACMDDSYAILSAGWYTDALQYPHAHSMLHNELARYTSKPVYQVLDQGTSNMNYIGGYFISGEDLGKDLALLTHCVLTKGFENSPAFQFTPSLPNYYINYPTLVASGIDPSLLPENTVFYNEEPSLWQEHPIEVILFVCLVILMVVIFIGILNYRKRKEDAYETANTKMMELLSRMPDMATIYDFDLNIVDIVN
;
A
#
# COMPACT_ATOMS: atom_id res chain seq x y z
N MET A 1 -48.25 -11.64 -29.27
CA MET A 1 -48.70 -10.55 -28.38
C MET A 1 -47.95 -10.50 -27.05
N MET A 2 -46.73 -10.99 -27.01
CA MET A 2 -45.84 -10.99 -25.79
C MET A 2 -44.54 -10.19 -25.94
N LEU A 3 -44.29 -9.54 -27.09
CA LEU A 3 -43.05 -8.77 -27.31
C LEU A 3 -43.13 -7.29 -26.86
N ASN A 4 -44.33 -6.74 -26.67
CA ASN A 4 -44.47 -5.31 -26.32
C ASN A 4 -44.33 -5.00 -24.82
N GLY A 5 -44.44 -6.00 -23.92
CA GLY A 5 -44.34 -5.75 -22.49
C GLY A 5 -42.89 -5.46 -21.99
N LYS A 6 -41.92 -6.11 -22.61
CA LYS A 6 -40.51 -5.96 -22.20
C LYS A 6 -39.91 -4.61 -22.60
N LEU A 7 -40.28 -4.14 -23.79
CA LEU A 7 -39.84 -2.83 -24.30
C LEU A 7 -40.39 -1.67 -23.44
N ILE A 8 -41.62 -1.77 -22.97
CA ILE A 8 -42.27 -0.74 -22.13
C ILE A 8 -41.62 -0.72 -20.72
N ILE A 9 -41.22 -1.86 -20.19
CA ILE A 9 -40.54 -1.95 -18.88
C ILE A 9 -39.14 -1.36 -18.97
N ASP A 10 -38.40 -1.63 -20.04
CA ASP A 10 -37.05 -1.10 -20.25
C ASP A 10 -37.04 0.42 -20.46
N GLU A 11 -38.04 0.95 -21.19
CA GLU A 11 -38.26 2.41 -21.35
C GLU A 11 -38.67 3.08 -20.02
N LEU A 12 -39.52 2.44 -19.22
CA LEU A 12 -39.90 2.94 -17.89
C LEU A 12 -38.75 2.94 -16.89
N LEU A 13 -37.86 1.93 -16.94
CA LEU A 13 -36.66 1.88 -16.12
C LEU A 13 -35.66 2.95 -16.52
N ILE A 14 -35.48 3.23 -17.81
CA ILE A 14 -34.62 4.30 -18.30
C ILE A 14 -35.17 5.67 -17.88
N ILE A 15 -36.45 5.90 -17.99
CA ILE A 15 -37.12 7.14 -17.57
C ILE A 15 -37.00 7.33 -16.05
N LEU A 16 -37.17 6.27 -15.27
CA LEU A 16 -37.00 6.31 -13.81
C LEU A 16 -35.54 6.60 -13.40
N PHE A 17 -34.58 6.02 -14.13
CA PHE A 17 -33.14 6.26 -13.90
C PHE A 17 -32.76 7.71 -14.27
N VAL A 18 -33.25 8.24 -15.37
CA VAL A 18 -33.03 9.65 -15.76
C VAL A 18 -33.70 10.60 -14.79
N PHE A 19 -34.88 10.25 -14.26
CA PHE A 19 -35.59 11.09 -13.29
C PHE A 19 -34.94 11.09 -11.93
N THR A 20 -34.35 9.97 -11.50
CA THR A 20 -33.55 9.91 -10.25
C THR A 20 -32.25 10.68 -10.33
N LEU A 21 -31.60 10.71 -11.51
CA LEU A 21 -30.40 11.53 -11.75
C LEU A 21 -30.71 13.05 -11.77
N SER A 22 -31.93 13.45 -12.13
CA SER A 22 -32.34 14.87 -12.15
C SER A 22 -32.78 15.41 -10.78
N LEU A 23 -32.98 14.55 -9.77
CA LEU A 23 -33.39 14.95 -8.42
C LEU A 23 -32.21 15.25 -7.48
N PHE A 24 -30.96 14.96 -7.89
CA PHE A 24 -29.81 15.47 -7.17
C PHE A 24 -29.43 16.83 -7.76
N PRO A 25 -29.60 17.92 -7.01
CA PRO A 25 -29.06 19.21 -7.43
C PRO A 25 -27.52 19.02 -7.46
N VAL A 26 -26.95 18.97 -8.66
CA VAL A 26 -25.55 19.27 -8.84
C VAL A 26 -25.44 20.75 -8.47
N GLU A 27 -25.12 21.03 -7.21
CA GLU A 27 -24.65 22.34 -6.83
C GLU A 27 -23.36 22.59 -7.63
N ALA A 28 -23.52 23.26 -8.76
CA ALA A 28 -22.41 23.87 -9.44
C ALA A 28 -21.87 24.93 -8.45
N ARG A 29 -20.84 24.57 -7.67
CA ARG A 29 -20.05 25.54 -6.94
C ARG A 29 -19.40 26.46 -7.94
N THR A 30 -20.08 27.55 -8.25
CA THR A 30 -19.49 28.68 -8.96
C THR A 30 -18.55 29.39 -7.99
N THR A 31 -17.34 28.93 -7.88
CA THR A 31 -16.25 29.69 -7.28
C THR A 31 -15.62 30.56 -8.36
N SER A 32 -16.05 31.80 -8.44
CA SER A 32 -15.27 32.86 -9.09
C SER A 32 -14.15 33.22 -8.12
N GLY A 33 -12.99 32.59 -8.24
CA GLY A 33 -11.79 32.94 -7.49
C GLY A 33 -10.56 32.56 -8.29
N ASN A 34 -9.56 33.44 -8.31
CA ASN A 34 -8.20 33.01 -8.60
C ASN A 34 -7.88 31.85 -7.64
N GLY A 35 -7.99 30.60 -8.12
CA GLY A 35 -7.82 29.43 -7.27
C GLY A 35 -6.47 29.48 -6.56
N GLN A 36 -6.45 29.19 -5.25
CA GLN A 36 -5.22 29.12 -4.46
C GLN A 36 -4.21 28.20 -5.15
N LYS A 37 -2.92 28.48 -4.97
CA LYS A 37 -1.83 27.77 -5.63
C LYS A 37 -0.95 27.12 -4.59
N VAL A 38 -0.75 25.83 -4.74
CA VAL A 38 0.16 25.03 -3.93
C VAL A 38 1.32 24.59 -4.81
N LEU A 39 2.54 24.87 -4.38
CA LEU A 39 3.75 24.40 -5.04
C LEU A 39 4.38 23.30 -4.18
N VAL A 40 4.39 22.09 -4.69
CA VAL A 40 5.06 20.94 -4.08
C VAL A 40 6.46 20.83 -4.72
N ILE A 41 7.49 20.82 -3.90
CA ILE A 41 8.89 20.63 -4.32
C ILE A 41 9.40 19.35 -3.67
N SER A 42 9.63 18.31 -4.46
CA SER A 42 10.11 17.01 -4.00
C SER A 42 11.62 16.89 -4.20
N SER A 43 12.33 16.45 -3.16
CA SER A 43 13.74 16.05 -3.26
C SER A 43 13.94 14.84 -4.19
N TYR A 44 12.90 14.05 -4.40
CA TYR A 44 12.95 12.74 -5.06
C TYR A 44 12.53 12.81 -6.53
N SER A 45 12.88 11.77 -7.28
CA SER A 45 12.51 11.61 -8.69
C SER A 45 11.02 11.23 -8.84
N PRO A 46 10.34 11.66 -9.92
CA PRO A 46 8.98 11.23 -10.24
C PRO A 46 8.86 9.73 -10.61
N ILE A 47 10.00 9.08 -10.89
CA ILE A 47 10.03 7.65 -11.27
C ILE A 47 9.99 6.74 -10.05
N LYS A 48 10.17 7.28 -8.84
CA LYS A 48 10.17 6.50 -7.61
C LYS A 48 8.76 6.25 -7.09
N GLU A 49 8.44 4.99 -6.91
CA GLU A 49 7.15 4.57 -6.34
C GLU A 49 6.90 5.21 -4.97
N GLU A 50 7.89 5.23 -4.11
CA GLU A 50 7.89 5.78 -2.75
C GLU A 50 7.43 7.25 -2.71
N GLY A 51 8.05 8.12 -3.50
CA GLY A 51 7.65 9.52 -3.63
C GLY A 51 6.33 9.70 -4.37
N ASN A 52 6.02 8.82 -5.32
CA ASN A 52 4.80 8.91 -6.10
C ASN A 52 3.55 8.57 -5.30
N HIS A 53 3.58 7.54 -4.45
CA HIS A 53 2.45 7.20 -3.58
C HIS A 53 2.11 8.35 -2.62
N LEU A 54 3.13 8.98 -2.03
CA LEU A 54 2.94 10.15 -1.17
C LEU A 54 2.34 11.33 -1.92
N ILE A 55 2.93 11.69 -3.09
CA ILE A 55 2.48 12.83 -3.89
C ILE A 55 1.10 12.57 -4.49
N ALA A 56 0.83 11.36 -4.99
CA ALA A 56 -0.47 10.99 -5.52
C ALA A 56 -1.55 11.11 -4.45
N SER A 57 -1.32 10.52 -3.27
CA SER A 57 -2.25 10.59 -2.15
C SER A 57 -2.45 12.03 -1.65
N PHE A 58 -1.38 12.84 -1.63
CA PHE A 58 -1.48 14.27 -1.35
C PHE A 58 -2.40 14.98 -2.35
N ILE A 59 -2.20 14.74 -3.66
CA ILE A 59 -3.00 15.37 -4.71
C ILE A 59 -4.46 14.93 -4.60
N ASP A 60 -4.71 13.63 -4.48
CA ASP A 60 -6.05 13.07 -4.37
C ASP A 60 -6.81 13.65 -3.18
N GLN A 61 -6.18 13.71 -2.01
CA GLN A 61 -6.79 14.28 -0.81
C GLN A 61 -7.03 15.79 -0.96
N MET A 62 -6.09 16.53 -1.53
CA MET A 62 -6.26 17.96 -1.80
C MET A 62 -7.40 18.24 -2.77
N GLN A 63 -7.61 17.39 -3.79
CA GLN A 63 -8.73 17.54 -4.74
C GLN A 63 -10.09 17.30 -4.10
N VAL A 64 -10.17 16.45 -3.07
CA VAL A 64 -11.39 16.24 -2.28
C VAL A 64 -11.71 17.48 -1.44
N ASP A 65 -10.71 18.08 -0.83
CA ASP A 65 -10.89 19.11 0.20
C ASP A 65 -10.82 20.55 -0.35
N SER A 66 -10.23 20.76 -1.54
CA SER A 66 -10.00 22.11 -2.08
C SER A 66 -10.01 22.15 -3.61
N GLU A 67 -10.22 23.38 -4.16
CA GLU A 67 -10.06 23.68 -5.59
C GLU A 67 -8.68 24.28 -5.88
N ALA A 68 -7.71 24.10 -5.01
CA ALA A 68 -6.37 24.65 -5.18
C ALA A 68 -5.68 24.03 -6.41
N LYS A 69 -4.94 24.87 -7.14
CA LYS A 69 -4.09 24.41 -8.24
C LYS A 69 -2.76 23.93 -7.67
N ILE A 70 -2.46 22.66 -7.89
CA ILE A 70 -1.24 22.02 -7.40
C ILE A 70 -0.22 21.97 -8.54
N PHE A 71 0.98 22.46 -8.28
CA PHE A 71 2.15 22.35 -9.14
C PHE A 71 3.16 21.46 -8.44
N VAL A 72 3.74 20.50 -9.14
CA VAL A 72 4.73 19.58 -8.58
C VAL A 72 6.02 19.72 -9.34
N GLU A 73 7.09 19.97 -8.61
CA GLU A 73 8.46 20.10 -9.14
C GLU A 73 9.37 19.08 -8.47
N TYR A 74 10.24 18.46 -9.24
CA TYR A 74 11.12 17.39 -8.78
C TYR A 74 12.58 17.82 -8.91
N MET A 75 13.32 17.76 -7.79
CA MET A 75 14.74 18.10 -7.76
C MET A 75 15.64 16.96 -8.22
N ASP A 76 15.18 15.70 -8.08
CA ASP A 76 15.94 14.49 -8.37
C ASP A 76 17.34 14.49 -7.71
N CYS A 77 17.36 14.79 -6.41
CA CYS A 77 18.61 14.96 -5.66
C CYS A 77 19.50 13.70 -5.62
N GLU A 78 18.92 12.55 -5.95
CA GLU A 78 19.62 11.28 -5.97
C GLU A 78 20.41 11.07 -7.26
N ALA A 79 19.91 11.57 -8.39
CA ALA A 79 20.66 11.57 -9.64
C ALA A 79 21.86 12.52 -9.58
N SER A 80 21.79 13.55 -8.75
CA SER A 80 22.86 14.51 -8.54
C SER A 80 23.05 14.79 -7.03
N PRO A 81 23.78 13.96 -6.28
CA PRO A 81 23.91 14.08 -4.84
C PRO A 81 24.93 15.17 -4.41
N VAL A 82 24.82 16.37 -5.01
CA VAL A 82 25.70 17.51 -4.79
C VAL A 82 24.88 18.73 -4.38
N PHE A 83 25.15 19.28 -3.19
CA PHE A 83 24.38 20.37 -2.60
C PHE A 83 24.30 21.61 -3.49
N GLU A 84 25.43 22.01 -4.11
CA GLU A 84 25.48 23.16 -5.01
C GLU A 84 24.55 23.00 -6.23
N THR A 85 24.38 21.79 -6.72
CA THR A 85 23.44 21.50 -7.82
C THR A 85 22.00 21.74 -7.37
N TRP A 86 21.62 21.31 -6.17
CA TRP A 86 20.28 21.52 -5.60
C TRP A 86 20.01 23.00 -5.38
N VAL A 87 20.98 23.72 -4.85
CA VAL A 87 20.95 25.18 -4.66
C VAL A 87 20.77 25.89 -6.02
N GLY A 88 21.54 25.48 -7.03
CA GLY A 88 21.44 26.00 -8.39
C GLY A 88 20.06 25.78 -9.01
N TRP A 89 19.51 24.57 -8.83
CA TRP A 89 18.17 24.21 -9.29
C TRP A 89 17.08 25.06 -8.61
N MET A 90 17.15 25.20 -7.29
CA MET A 90 16.18 26.00 -6.51
C MET A 90 16.18 27.47 -6.91
N ARG A 91 17.35 28.06 -7.19
CA ARG A 91 17.45 29.44 -7.70
C ARG A 91 16.77 29.60 -9.07
N GLN A 92 16.95 28.61 -9.96
CA GLN A 92 16.28 28.61 -11.26
C GLN A 92 14.77 28.51 -11.12
N LEU A 93 14.30 27.68 -10.20
CA LEU A 93 12.88 27.55 -9.88
C LEU A 93 12.28 28.89 -9.46
N PHE A 94 12.88 29.58 -8.49
CA PHE A 94 12.39 30.90 -8.04
C PHE A 94 12.34 31.92 -9.17
N ALA A 95 13.32 31.89 -10.07
CA ALA A 95 13.36 32.77 -11.22
C ALA A 95 12.26 32.45 -12.26
N ALA A 96 11.89 31.18 -12.39
CA ALA A 96 10.86 30.72 -13.34
C ALA A 96 9.44 31.05 -12.86
N TYR A 97 9.18 31.03 -11.57
CA TYR A 97 7.86 31.28 -10.99
C TYR A 97 7.55 32.75 -10.87
N LYS A 98 6.97 33.35 -11.94
CA LYS A 98 6.52 34.75 -11.96
C LYS A 98 5.36 35.03 -11.01
N VAL A 99 4.52 34.03 -10.77
CA VAL A 99 3.38 34.12 -9.85
C VAL A 99 3.66 33.19 -8.68
N LYS A 100 3.73 33.75 -7.49
CA LYS A 100 4.04 33.02 -6.28
C LYS A 100 2.89 32.09 -5.89
N PRO A 101 3.18 30.93 -5.26
CA PRO A 101 2.19 30.10 -4.63
C PRO A 101 1.69 30.73 -3.32
N ASP A 102 0.52 30.30 -2.87
CA ASP A 102 -0.03 30.66 -1.56
C ASP A 102 0.58 29.81 -0.43
N VAL A 103 1.01 28.58 -0.76
CA VAL A 103 1.71 27.65 0.15
C VAL A 103 2.77 26.88 -0.66
N VAL A 104 3.93 26.67 -0.05
CA VAL A 104 4.97 25.76 -0.55
C VAL A 104 4.98 24.49 0.29
N VAL A 105 4.94 23.33 -0.33
CA VAL A 105 5.11 22.02 0.32
C VAL A 105 6.50 21.50 -0.05
N LEU A 106 7.37 21.29 0.91
CA LEU A 106 8.71 20.75 0.71
C LEU A 106 8.79 19.31 1.19
N LEU A 107 9.18 18.40 0.31
CA LEU A 107 9.32 16.98 0.61
C LEU A 107 10.79 16.57 0.63
N GLY A 108 11.27 16.22 1.81
CA GLY A 108 12.65 15.78 2.05
C GLY A 108 13.58 16.89 2.55
N ASN A 109 14.66 16.45 3.21
CA ASN A 109 15.65 17.33 3.81
C ASN A 109 16.42 18.17 2.78
N GLU A 110 16.67 17.62 1.59
CA GLU A 110 17.41 18.26 0.51
C GLU A 110 16.62 19.47 -0.05
N ALA A 111 15.31 19.32 -0.22
CA ALA A 111 14.42 20.41 -0.62
C ALA A 111 14.41 21.54 0.42
N TRP A 112 14.28 21.19 1.70
CA TRP A 112 14.33 22.17 2.77
C TRP A 112 15.69 22.89 2.84
N SER A 113 16.80 22.13 2.82
CA SER A 113 18.14 22.70 2.88
C SER A 113 18.41 23.68 1.74
N SER A 114 18.01 23.32 0.52
CA SER A 114 18.18 24.18 -0.66
C SER A 114 17.28 25.39 -0.62
N TYR A 115 16.01 25.23 -0.20
CA TYR A 115 15.06 26.32 -0.06
C TYR A 115 15.57 27.38 0.94
N ARG A 116 16.02 26.92 2.13
CA ARG A 116 16.49 27.77 3.21
C ARG A 116 17.62 28.73 2.78
N VAL A 117 18.64 28.22 2.04
CA VAL A 117 19.79 29.02 1.64
C VAL A 117 19.58 29.84 0.36
N THR A 118 18.52 29.55 -0.40
CA THR A 118 18.26 30.24 -1.67
C THR A 118 17.04 31.14 -1.64
N CYS A 119 16.24 31.05 -0.60
CA CYS A 119 15.00 31.79 -0.47
C CYS A 119 15.27 33.31 -0.56
N VAL A 120 14.56 33.96 -1.47
CA VAL A 120 14.62 35.42 -1.61
C VAL A 120 13.51 36.06 -0.79
N ASP A 121 13.71 37.32 -0.38
CA ASP A 121 12.79 38.07 0.49
C ASP A 121 11.31 37.93 0.10
N SER A 122 11.06 37.89 -1.20
CA SER A 122 9.72 37.82 -1.73
C SER A 122 9.03 36.48 -1.54
N TRP A 123 9.73 35.40 -1.19
CA TRP A 123 9.22 34.07 -0.92
C TRP A 123 9.24 33.73 0.57
N HIS A 124 9.98 34.50 1.37
CA HIS A 124 10.22 34.25 2.78
C HIS A 124 8.93 34.26 3.62
N GLU A 125 7.97 35.11 3.22
CA GLU A 125 6.67 35.22 3.92
C GLU A 125 5.67 34.13 3.52
N ILE A 126 5.98 33.31 2.50
CA ILE A 126 5.08 32.24 2.07
C ILE A 126 5.12 31.10 3.09
N PRO A 127 3.98 30.64 3.59
CA PRO A 127 3.94 29.48 4.49
C PRO A 127 4.54 28.24 3.83
N VAL A 128 5.36 27.51 4.58
CA VAL A 128 5.97 26.26 4.14
C VAL A 128 5.39 25.11 4.96
N VAL A 129 4.89 24.10 4.28
CA VAL A 129 4.52 22.81 4.86
C VAL A 129 5.65 21.82 4.56
N LEU A 130 6.34 21.40 5.61
CA LEU A 130 7.49 20.50 5.49
C LEU A 130 7.05 19.06 5.75
N GLY A 131 7.38 18.16 4.83
CA GLY A 131 7.02 16.76 4.93
C GLY A 131 8.11 15.81 4.47
N TYR A 132 7.93 14.54 4.79
CA TYR A 132 8.88 13.47 4.48
C TYR A 132 10.31 13.80 4.98
N VAL A 133 10.38 14.38 6.17
CA VAL A 133 11.62 14.76 6.86
C VAL A 133 11.72 14.08 8.22
N LYS A 134 12.93 13.86 8.68
CA LYS A 134 13.18 13.32 10.02
C LYS A 134 13.15 14.43 11.07
N GLY A 135 13.05 14.08 12.34
CA GLY A 135 13.10 15.05 13.45
C GLY A 135 14.44 15.74 13.61
N ALA A 136 15.49 15.26 12.94
CA ALA A 136 16.83 15.81 12.94
C ALA A 136 17.19 16.40 11.57
N PHE A 137 17.99 17.46 11.60
CA PHE A 137 18.50 18.19 10.45
C PHE A 137 20.03 18.20 10.45
N ILE A 138 20.62 18.07 9.27
CA ILE A 138 22.04 18.23 9.02
C ILE A 138 22.21 19.42 8.08
N ASP A 139 23.10 20.35 8.43
CA ASP A 139 23.45 21.45 7.58
C ASP A 139 24.48 21.05 6.52
N TYR A 140 24.05 21.03 5.26
CA TYR A 140 24.91 20.62 4.13
C TYR A 140 25.83 21.74 3.61
N GLU A 141 25.61 22.98 4.06
CA GLU A 141 26.19 24.17 3.42
C GLU A 141 27.72 24.22 3.50
N ASN A 142 28.35 23.60 4.49
CA ASN A 142 29.77 23.81 4.72
C ASN A 142 30.57 22.53 5.04
N LYS A 143 30.05 21.34 4.74
CA LYS A 143 30.68 20.08 5.16
C LYS A 143 30.84 19.06 4.05
N ASP A 144 32.03 18.47 3.99
CA ASP A 144 32.22 17.24 3.23
C ASP A 144 31.37 16.12 3.84
N LYS A 145 30.53 15.50 3.01
CA LYS A 145 29.64 14.40 3.34
C LYS A 145 30.31 13.26 4.16
N LYS A 146 31.61 13.03 3.93
CA LYS A 146 32.38 12.01 4.64
C LYS A 146 32.68 12.37 6.10
N LEU A 147 32.47 13.61 6.50
CA LEU A 147 32.77 14.15 7.82
C LEU A 147 31.56 14.31 8.72
N PHE A 148 30.37 13.93 8.27
CA PHE A 148 29.16 14.01 9.09
C PHE A 148 29.17 12.99 10.22
N SER A 149 28.79 13.47 11.41
CA SER A 149 28.62 12.68 12.61
C SER A 149 27.29 13.02 13.29
N VAL A 150 26.87 12.23 14.27
CA VAL A 150 25.70 12.54 15.10
C VAL A 150 25.83 13.91 15.80
N ALA A 151 27.05 14.32 16.14
CA ALA A 151 27.31 15.63 16.74
C ALA A 151 26.97 16.83 15.80
N ASP A 152 26.86 16.58 14.52
CA ASP A 152 26.46 17.60 13.52
C ASP A 152 24.95 17.71 13.32
N MET A 153 24.19 16.85 13.97
CA MET A 153 22.74 16.85 13.91
C MET A 153 22.16 17.86 14.91
N MET A 154 21.16 18.60 14.44
CA MET A 154 20.35 19.47 15.30
C MET A 154 18.87 19.07 15.18
N PRO A 155 18.02 19.40 16.16
CA PRO A 155 16.58 19.27 16.00
C PRO A 155 16.09 20.02 14.74
N MET A 156 15.22 19.41 13.95
CA MET A 156 14.72 20.01 12.70
C MET A 156 14.19 21.43 12.92
N LYS A 157 13.50 21.67 14.04
CA LYS A 157 12.94 22.97 14.39
C LYS A 157 14.00 24.09 14.52
N GLU A 158 15.19 23.76 14.90
CA GLU A 158 16.29 24.75 15.06
C GLU A 158 16.79 25.26 13.70
N SER A 159 16.55 24.50 12.61
CA SER A 159 16.89 24.93 11.26
C SER A 159 15.91 25.94 10.65
N PHE A 160 14.79 26.21 11.29
CA PHE A 160 13.71 27.00 10.70
C PHE A 160 13.97 28.50 10.70
N GLY A 161 14.77 29.01 11.63
CA GLY A 161 14.99 30.45 11.74
C GLY A 161 13.67 31.21 11.87
N ASP A 162 13.51 32.24 11.06
CA ASP A 162 12.33 33.12 10.99
C ASP A 162 11.32 32.71 9.88
N PHE A 163 11.54 31.59 9.19
CA PHE A 163 10.58 31.06 8.21
C PHE A 163 9.27 30.62 8.86
N ARG A 164 8.17 30.80 8.13
CA ARG A 164 6.82 30.37 8.54
C ARG A 164 6.63 28.88 8.20
N ILE A 165 7.10 27.99 9.09
CA ILE A 165 7.13 26.55 8.87
C ILE A 165 6.16 25.81 9.77
N THR A 166 5.32 24.99 9.16
CA THR A 166 4.61 23.87 9.78
C THR A 166 4.96 22.58 9.07
N GLY A 167 4.48 21.44 9.52
CA GLY A 167 4.74 20.17 8.84
C GLY A 167 4.78 18.98 9.78
N TYR A 168 5.17 17.85 9.18
CA TYR A 168 5.28 16.58 9.87
C TYR A 168 6.64 15.93 9.65
N SER A 169 7.25 15.48 10.76
CA SER A 169 8.38 14.55 10.72
C SER A 169 7.90 13.12 10.87
N TYR A 170 8.73 12.18 10.41
CA TYR A 170 8.57 10.75 10.67
C TYR A 170 9.87 10.17 11.25
N LYS A 171 9.83 8.92 11.72
CA LYS A 171 11.01 8.19 12.18
C LYS A 171 11.17 6.87 11.43
N ASP A 172 12.39 6.34 11.42
CA ASP A 172 12.65 4.98 10.99
C ASP A 172 12.37 4.02 12.16
N PHE A 173 11.62 2.96 11.88
CA PHE A 173 11.24 1.97 12.89
C PHE A 173 12.22 0.78 12.88
N VAL A 174 13.53 1.06 13.06
CA VAL A 174 14.59 0.03 12.96
C VAL A 174 14.40 -1.05 14.01
N ILE A 175 14.18 -0.67 15.26
CA ILE A 175 14.03 -1.59 16.40
C ILE A 175 12.82 -2.49 16.21
N GLU A 176 11.72 -1.91 15.79
CA GLU A 176 10.47 -2.62 15.55
C GLU A 176 10.62 -3.63 14.40
N ASN A 177 11.36 -3.26 13.35
CA ASN A 177 11.67 -4.18 12.24
C ASN A 177 12.61 -5.29 12.63
N LEU A 178 13.62 -5.03 13.47
CA LEU A 178 14.48 -6.08 14.02
C LEU A 178 13.69 -7.05 14.90
N SER A 179 12.76 -6.54 15.68
CA SER A 179 11.83 -7.35 16.48
C SER A 179 10.93 -8.20 15.59
N LEU A 180 10.43 -7.64 14.49
CA LEU A 180 9.63 -8.35 13.47
C LEU A 180 10.45 -9.51 12.85
N ILE A 181 11.70 -9.26 12.43
CA ILE A 181 12.60 -10.30 11.89
C ILE A 181 12.71 -11.45 12.89
N LYS A 182 12.96 -11.12 14.17
CA LYS A 182 13.12 -12.12 15.22
C LYS A 182 11.85 -12.93 15.49
N GLN A 183 10.69 -12.28 15.43
CA GLN A 183 9.37 -12.91 15.60
C GLN A 183 9.08 -13.87 14.45
N LEU A 184 9.27 -13.43 13.22
CA LEU A 184 8.94 -14.22 12.04
C LEU A 184 9.95 -15.34 11.79
N GLN A 185 11.23 -15.11 12.14
CA GLN A 185 12.34 -16.04 11.89
C GLN A 185 13.25 -16.18 13.12
N PRO A 186 12.83 -16.93 14.15
CA PRO A 186 13.59 -17.06 15.40
C PRO A 186 15.00 -17.66 15.25
N HIS A 187 15.29 -18.34 14.13
CA HIS A 187 16.60 -18.91 13.81
C HIS A 187 17.64 -17.85 13.36
N ILE A 188 17.18 -16.69 12.89
CA ILE A 188 18.07 -15.58 12.49
C ILE A 188 18.85 -15.08 13.71
N ARG A 189 20.15 -14.90 13.52
CA ARG A 189 21.09 -14.40 14.54
C ARG A 189 21.78 -13.13 14.08
N LYS A 190 21.83 -12.89 12.78
CA LYS A 190 22.60 -11.81 12.17
C LYS A 190 21.69 -11.04 11.19
N VAL A 191 21.86 -9.73 11.16
CA VAL A 191 21.14 -8.88 10.20
C VAL A 191 22.16 -8.04 9.43
N ALA A 192 22.11 -8.16 8.10
CA ALA A 192 22.81 -7.26 7.20
C ALA A 192 21.95 -6.00 7.04
N PHE A 193 22.39 -4.90 7.63
CA PHE A 193 21.69 -3.62 7.52
C PHE A 193 22.25 -2.81 6.36
N CYS A 194 21.44 -2.65 5.31
CA CYS A 194 21.83 -1.99 4.06
C CYS A 194 21.33 -0.55 4.05
N TYR A 195 22.23 0.40 3.86
CA TYR A 195 21.92 1.81 3.66
C TYR A 195 22.89 2.43 2.65
N ASP A 196 22.43 3.43 1.92
CA ASP A 196 23.17 4.02 0.81
C ASP A 196 24.04 5.21 1.22
N ASN A 197 24.66 5.85 0.21
CA ASN A 197 25.55 6.97 0.36
C ASN A 197 24.84 8.34 0.31
N ARG A 198 23.54 8.45 0.61
CA ARG A 198 22.84 9.74 0.67
C ARG A 198 23.16 10.50 1.97
N TYR A 199 23.00 11.80 1.94
CA TYR A 199 23.26 12.66 3.11
C TYR A 199 22.47 12.25 4.35
N ASN A 200 21.19 11.92 4.16
CA ASN A 200 20.30 11.50 5.24
C ASN A 200 20.61 10.10 5.81
N MET A 201 21.54 9.38 5.19
CA MET A 201 22.01 8.07 5.66
C MET A 201 23.41 8.12 6.29
N ALA A 202 24.15 9.23 6.15
CA ALA A 202 25.52 9.33 6.63
C ALA A 202 25.68 9.13 8.16
N PHE A 203 24.64 9.39 8.94
CA PHE A 203 24.63 9.22 10.39
C PHE A 203 24.00 7.89 10.86
N PHE A 204 23.48 7.06 9.96
CA PHE A 204 22.67 5.89 10.34
C PHE A 204 23.46 4.89 11.21
N GLU A 205 24.71 4.62 10.88
CA GLU A 205 25.55 3.70 11.65
C GLU A 205 25.66 4.15 13.11
N SER A 206 25.93 5.45 13.34
CA SER A 206 26.05 6.00 14.68
C SER A 206 24.72 5.99 15.44
N TYR A 207 23.64 6.38 14.75
CA TYR A 207 22.29 6.36 15.32
C TYR A 207 21.85 4.94 15.71
N ILE A 208 22.15 3.95 14.88
CA ILE A 208 21.79 2.56 15.16
C ILE A 208 22.64 1.99 16.27
N ASN A 209 23.94 2.29 16.32
CA ASN A 209 24.79 1.82 17.42
C ASN A 209 24.26 2.30 18.78
N ASP A 210 23.81 3.53 18.89
CA ASP A 210 23.19 4.06 20.12
C ASP A 210 21.88 3.33 20.50
N LEU A 211 21.13 2.86 19.49
CA LEU A 211 19.92 2.05 19.70
C LEU A 211 20.22 0.58 20.02
N PHE A 212 21.34 0.07 19.49
CA PHE A 212 21.68 -1.36 19.54
C PHE A 212 22.16 -1.86 20.90
N GLU A 213 22.66 -0.99 21.75
CA GLU A 213 22.92 -1.34 23.16
C GLU A 213 21.64 -1.86 23.87
N GLN A 214 20.49 -1.71 23.25
CA GLN A 214 19.19 -2.13 23.78
C GLN A 214 18.68 -3.49 23.22
N ILE A 215 19.39 -4.12 22.24
CA ILE A 215 18.94 -5.39 21.60
C ILE A 215 20.00 -6.48 21.77
N ASP A 216 19.90 -7.21 22.85
CA ASP A 216 20.85 -8.27 23.29
C ASP A 216 20.96 -9.52 22.40
N SER A 217 20.31 -9.64 21.25
CA SER A 217 20.16 -10.95 20.61
C SER A 217 20.47 -11.05 19.11
N LEU A 218 20.79 -9.95 18.45
CA LEU A 218 21.11 -9.94 17.02
C LEU A 218 22.47 -9.28 16.78
N ASP A 219 23.28 -9.88 15.90
CA ASP A 219 24.54 -9.32 15.43
C ASP A 219 24.31 -8.51 14.15
N LEU A 220 24.68 -7.22 14.15
CA LEU A 220 24.52 -6.36 12.98
C LEU A 220 25.78 -6.27 12.17
N ARG A 221 25.61 -6.46 10.87
CA ARG A 221 26.62 -6.16 9.87
C ARG A 221 26.17 -5.01 8.99
N TYR A 222 26.86 -3.88 9.08
CA TYR A 222 26.56 -2.70 8.27
C TYR A 222 27.05 -2.88 6.83
N MET A 223 26.11 -2.75 5.88
CA MET A 223 26.38 -2.65 4.46
C MET A 223 26.28 -1.19 4.07
N ASP A 224 27.39 -0.47 4.26
CA ASP A 224 27.49 0.97 4.15
C ASP A 224 27.79 1.39 2.70
N GLY A 225 26.86 2.06 2.06
CA GLY A 225 27.01 2.60 0.70
C GLY A 225 28.09 3.68 0.56
N CYS A 226 28.58 4.27 1.66
CA CYS A 226 29.77 5.13 1.61
C CYS A 226 31.07 4.35 1.40
N LYS A 227 31.07 3.05 1.74
CA LYS A 227 32.25 2.17 1.72
C LYS A 227 32.19 1.10 0.65
N LEU A 228 30.98 0.66 0.28
CA LEU A 228 30.74 -0.44 -0.65
C LEU A 228 30.17 0.07 -1.98
N SER A 229 30.68 -0.46 -3.07
CA SER A 229 29.98 -0.39 -4.36
C SER A 229 28.87 -1.44 -4.44
N THR A 230 27.93 -1.26 -5.35
CA THR A 230 26.82 -2.20 -5.56
C THR A 230 27.29 -3.64 -5.85
N PRO A 231 28.30 -3.90 -6.71
CA PRO A 231 28.83 -5.24 -6.87
C PRO A 231 29.40 -5.82 -5.57
N GLN A 232 30.13 -5.03 -4.77
CA GLN A 232 30.66 -5.47 -3.48
C GLN A 232 29.58 -5.78 -2.45
N LEU A 233 28.47 -5.02 -2.45
CA LEU A 233 27.29 -5.32 -1.66
C LEU A 233 26.72 -6.68 -2.05
N LEU A 234 26.45 -6.91 -3.34
CA LEU A 234 25.87 -8.14 -3.85
C LEU A 234 26.76 -9.37 -3.56
N ASP A 235 28.07 -9.25 -3.78
CA ASP A 235 29.03 -10.31 -3.44
C ASP A 235 29.02 -10.61 -1.94
N SER A 236 28.96 -9.57 -1.10
CA SER A 236 28.90 -9.73 0.35
C SER A 236 27.64 -10.48 0.79
N ILE A 237 26.50 -10.13 0.22
CA ILE A 237 25.21 -10.76 0.50
C ILE A 237 25.18 -12.21 0.02
N ALA A 238 25.71 -12.48 -1.18
CA ALA A 238 25.79 -13.84 -1.73
C ALA A 238 26.63 -14.79 -0.85
N CYS A 239 27.65 -14.27 -0.15
CA CYS A 239 28.51 -15.04 0.76
C CYS A 239 27.92 -15.23 2.18
N MET A 240 26.75 -14.68 2.51
CA MET A 240 26.12 -14.82 3.83
C MET A 240 25.50 -16.21 4.02
N ASP A 241 25.63 -16.77 5.21
CA ASP A 241 24.98 -18.02 5.59
C ASP A 241 23.48 -17.83 5.92
N ASP A 242 22.76 -18.91 6.18
CA ASP A 242 21.31 -18.89 6.42
C ASP A 242 20.92 -18.30 7.79
N SER A 243 21.89 -17.92 8.61
CA SER A 243 21.62 -17.19 9.86
C SER A 243 21.38 -15.70 9.66
N TYR A 244 21.52 -15.19 8.44
CA TYR A 244 21.32 -13.79 8.09
C TYR A 244 19.92 -13.51 7.55
N ALA A 245 19.34 -12.37 7.97
CA ALA A 245 18.32 -11.63 7.24
C ALA A 245 18.90 -10.30 6.74
N ILE A 246 18.23 -9.69 5.77
CA ILE A 246 18.62 -8.39 5.23
C ILE A 246 17.56 -7.37 5.66
N LEU A 247 18.01 -6.23 6.21
CA LEU A 247 17.16 -5.08 6.52
C LEU A 247 17.63 -3.88 5.69
N SER A 248 16.78 -3.39 4.81
CA SER A 248 17.11 -2.32 3.86
C SER A 248 16.50 -0.98 4.28
N ALA A 249 17.32 0.05 4.34
CA ALA A 249 16.91 1.45 4.43
C ALA A 249 16.97 2.18 3.07
N GLY A 250 17.17 1.44 1.99
CA GLY A 250 17.33 1.92 0.62
C GLY A 250 18.77 1.82 0.12
N TRP A 251 18.91 1.76 -1.21
CA TRP A 251 20.21 1.72 -1.89
C TRP A 251 20.11 2.40 -3.24
N TYR A 252 20.30 3.70 -3.27
CA TYR A 252 20.15 4.54 -4.48
C TYR A 252 21.48 5.05 -5.01
N THR A 253 22.49 5.20 -4.14
CA THR A 253 23.85 5.55 -4.50
C THR A 253 24.84 4.72 -3.70
N ASP A 254 26.01 4.46 -4.27
CA ASP A 254 27.05 3.66 -3.64
C ASP A 254 28.38 4.43 -3.48
N ALA A 255 29.45 3.76 -3.08
CA ALA A 255 30.77 4.35 -2.88
C ALA A 255 31.36 4.98 -4.16
N LEU A 256 30.90 4.55 -5.33
CA LEU A 256 31.29 5.11 -6.63
C LEU A 256 30.42 6.32 -7.02
N GLN A 257 29.43 6.67 -6.20
CA GLN A 257 28.47 7.75 -6.43
C GLN A 257 27.63 7.59 -7.72
N TYR A 258 27.49 6.36 -8.22
CA TYR A 258 26.57 6.08 -9.32
C TYR A 258 25.14 5.99 -8.79
N PRO A 259 24.20 6.73 -9.38
CA PRO A 259 22.79 6.59 -9.07
C PRO A 259 22.26 5.26 -9.59
N HIS A 260 21.53 4.55 -8.76
CA HIS A 260 20.88 3.30 -9.12
C HIS A 260 19.37 3.47 -9.14
N ALA A 261 18.71 2.93 -10.17
CA ALA A 261 17.27 2.79 -10.11
C ALA A 261 16.91 1.81 -8.99
N HIS A 262 16.00 2.19 -8.12
CA HIS A 262 15.62 1.41 -6.95
C HIS A 262 15.17 -0.02 -7.32
N SER A 263 14.32 -0.14 -8.34
CA SER A 263 13.88 -1.42 -8.90
C SER A 263 15.02 -2.32 -9.37
N MET A 264 16.15 -1.73 -9.80
CA MET A 264 17.29 -2.50 -10.28
C MET A 264 17.98 -3.28 -9.15
N LEU A 265 18.21 -2.64 -8.00
CA LEU A 265 18.81 -3.33 -6.86
C LEU A 265 17.92 -4.46 -6.34
N HIS A 266 16.60 -4.26 -6.27
CA HIS A 266 15.67 -5.30 -5.82
C HIS A 266 15.70 -6.53 -6.72
N ASN A 267 15.72 -6.32 -8.02
CA ASN A 267 15.83 -7.40 -9.00
C ASN A 267 17.18 -8.12 -8.89
N GLU A 268 18.25 -7.38 -8.68
CA GLU A 268 19.58 -7.96 -8.49
C GLU A 268 19.66 -8.74 -7.15
N LEU A 269 19.16 -8.18 -6.04
CA LEU A 269 19.12 -8.90 -4.75
C LEU A 269 18.37 -10.23 -4.88
N ALA A 270 17.21 -10.25 -5.55
CA ALA A 270 16.45 -11.48 -5.78
C ALA A 270 17.22 -12.55 -6.58
N ARG A 271 18.16 -12.13 -7.43
CA ARG A 271 19.02 -13.05 -8.18
C ARG A 271 20.22 -13.56 -7.37
N TYR A 272 20.76 -12.74 -6.49
CA TYR A 272 21.97 -13.04 -5.72
C TYR A 272 21.69 -13.71 -4.38
N THR A 273 20.46 -13.63 -3.86
CA THR A 273 20.14 -14.24 -2.56
C THR A 273 18.69 -14.73 -2.49
N SER A 274 18.52 -15.86 -1.81
CA SER A 274 17.17 -16.34 -1.37
C SER A 274 16.84 -15.88 0.04
N LYS A 275 17.68 -15.02 0.65
CA LYS A 275 17.46 -14.56 2.03
C LYS A 275 16.30 -13.58 2.10
N PRO A 276 15.56 -13.61 3.22
CA PRO A 276 14.47 -12.67 3.42
C PRO A 276 14.99 -11.23 3.50
N VAL A 277 14.39 -10.33 2.74
CA VAL A 277 14.72 -8.92 2.74
C VAL A 277 13.56 -8.14 3.33
N TYR A 278 13.83 -7.40 4.40
CA TYR A 278 12.89 -6.51 5.08
C TYR A 278 13.23 -5.06 4.77
N GLN A 279 12.26 -4.16 4.97
CA GLN A 279 12.45 -2.72 4.74
C GLN A 279 12.08 -1.90 5.98
N VAL A 280 12.85 -0.83 6.21
CA VAL A 280 12.63 0.09 7.35
C VAL A 280 11.60 1.16 7.02
N LEU A 281 11.47 1.49 5.74
CA LEU A 281 10.65 2.56 5.17
C LEU A 281 9.71 1.98 4.12
N ASP A 282 8.65 2.71 3.82
CA ASP A 282 7.90 2.48 2.59
C ASP A 282 8.79 2.80 1.38
N GLN A 283 9.21 1.78 0.66
CA GLN A 283 10.04 1.89 -0.55
C GLN A 283 9.24 1.55 -1.82
N GLY A 284 7.91 1.58 -1.70
CA GLY A 284 6.98 1.09 -2.71
C GLY A 284 6.73 -0.41 -2.56
N THR A 285 5.56 -0.84 -2.97
CA THR A 285 5.09 -2.22 -2.70
C THR A 285 4.86 -3.04 -3.96
N SER A 286 4.79 -2.41 -5.14
CA SER A 286 4.17 -3.05 -6.32
C SER A 286 5.04 -4.09 -7.00
N ASN A 287 6.38 -4.02 -6.92
CA ASN A 287 7.27 -4.92 -7.67
C ASN A 287 8.46 -5.45 -6.87
N MET A 288 8.39 -5.45 -5.55
CA MET A 288 9.54 -5.79 -4.74
C MET A 288 9.49 -7.22 -4.23
N ASN A 289 10.61 -7.95 -4.37
CA ASN A 289 10.82 -9.24 -3.72
C ASN A 289 11.18 -9.06 -2.23
N TYR A 290 10.65 -8.02 -1.59
CA TYR A 290 10.81 -7.76 -0.17
C TYR A 290 9.63 -8.32 0.60
N ILE A 291 9.90 -8.81 1.80
CA ILE A 291 8.84 -9.26 2.71
C ILE A 291 7.99 -8.08 3.15
N GLY A 292 8.59 -6.91 3.26
CA GLY A 292 7.94 -5.72 3.79
C GLY A 292 8.56 -5.29 5.12
N GLY A 293 7.77 -4.65 5.96
CA GLY A 293 8.26 -4.14 7.25
C GLY A 293 7.19 -3.46 8.07
N TYR A 294 7.63 -2.81 9.14
CA TYR A 294 6.82 -1.98 10.01
C TYR A 294 7.21 -0.52 9.81
N PHE A 295 6.31 0.27 9.24
CA PHE A 295 6.54 1.67 8.90
C PHE A 295 5.22 2.44 8.73
N ILE A 296 5.31 3.76 8.50
CA ILE A 296 4.18 4.60 8.11
C ILE A 296 4.16 4.64 6.58
N SER A 297 3.00 4.37 5.97
CA SER A 297 2.88 4.36 4.51
C SER A 297 3.03 5.76 3.91
N GLY A 298 3.60 5.83 2.70
CA GLY A 298 3.65 7.07 1.93
C GLY A 298 2.27 7.64 1.65
N GLU A 299 1.27 6.78 1.50
CA GLU A 299 -0.13 7.17 1.31
C GLU A 299 -0.66 7.95 2.53
N ASP A 300 -0.46 7.45 3.75
CA ASP A 300 -0.91 8.12 4.96
C ASP A 300 -0.17 9.44 5.21
N LEU A 301 1.15 9.44 4.97
CA LEU A 301 1.93 10.68 5.05
C LEU A 301 1.44 11.74 4.04
N GLY A 302 1.07 11.33 2.83
CA GLY A 302 0.51 12.21 1.81
C GLY A 302 -0.83 12.82 2.23
N LYS A 303 -1.73 12.02 2.80
CA LYS A 303 -3.02 12.48 3.34
C LYS A 303 -2.82 13.48 4.48
N ASP A 304 -1.94 13.17 5.43
CA ASP A 304 -1.64 14.06 6.56
C ASP A 304 -1.15 15.44 6.08
N LEU A 305 -0.22 15.45 5.12
CA LEU A 305 0.31 16.69 4.54
C LEU A 305 -0.75 17.48 3.77
N ALA A 306 -1.65 16.80 3.05
CA ALA A 306 -2.75 17.43 2.35
C ALA A 306 -3.72 18.12 3.31
N LEU A 307 -4.14 17.43 4.38
CA LEU A 307 -5.01 17.97 5.42
C LEU A 307 -4.37 19.19 6.10
N LEU A 308 -3.06 19.12 6.39
CA LEU A 308 -2.33 20.24 6.98
C LEU A 308 -2.22 21.41 5.99
N THR A 309 -1.92 21.15 4.72
CA THR A 309 -1.86 22.18 3.68
C THR A 309 -3.22 22.85 3.48
N HIS A 310 -4.31 22.07 3.45
CA HIS A 310 -5.66 22.60 3.42
C HIS A 310 -5.98 23.47 4.64
N CYS A 311 -5.52 23.07 5.83
CA CYS A 311 -5.66 23.87 7.05
C CYS A 311 -4.93 25.22 6.92
N VAL A 312 -3.69 25.23 6.40
CA VAL A 312 -2.92 26.48 6.16
C VAL A 312 -3.65 27.41 5.18
N LEU A 313 -4.20 26.85 4.09
CA LEU A 313 -4.92 27.61 3.07
C LEU A 313 -6.23 28.23 3.57
N THR A 314 -6.96 27.50 4.44
CA THR A 314 -8.32 27.90 4.87
C THR A 314 -8.33 28.67 6.17
N LYS A 315 -7.52 28.31 7.15
CA LYS A 315 -7.48 28.92 8.48
C LYS A 315 -6.32 29.90 8.67
N GLY A 316 -5.37 29.91 7.72
CA GLY A 316 -4.14 30.67 7.79
C GLY A 316 -3.05 29.97 8.63
N PHE A 317 -1.80 30.35 8.37
CA PHE A 317 -0.64 29.75 9.02
C PHE A 317 -0.68 29.83 10.54
N GLU A 318 -1.08 30.97 11.09
CA GLU A 318 -1.10 31.22 12.55
C GLU A 318 -2.07 30.30 13.32
N ASN A 319 -3.06 29.74 12.61
CA ASN A 319 -4.04 28.83 13.18
C ASN A 319 -3.76 27.35 12.80
N SER A 320 -2.62 27.09 12.19
CA SER A 320 -2.22 25.74 11.80
C SER A 320 -1.41 25.06 12.91
N PRO A 321 -1.42 23.72 13.00
CA PRO A 321 -0.57 22.99 13.93
C PRO A 321 0.90 23.38 13.76
N ALA A 322 1.65 23.46 14.87
CA ALA A 322 3.09 23.59 14.80
C ALA A 322 3.73 22.31 14.23
N PHE A 323 4.95 22.44 13.68
CA PHE A 323 5.72 21.29 13.21
C PHE A 323 5.84 20.22 14.32
N GLN A 324 5.49 18.99 14.02
CA GLN A 324 5.44 17.88 14.96
C GLN A 324 5.66 16.54 14.27
N PHE A 325 5.61 15.45 15.03
CA PHE A 325 5.57 14.10 14.48
C PHE A 325 4.23 13.86 13.75
N THR A 326 4.25 13.09 12.66
CA THR A 326 3.03 12.80 11.90
C THR A 326 1.96 12.13 12.79
N PRO A 327 0.68 12.45 12.60
CA PRO A 327 -0.41 11.81 13.33
C PRO A 327 -0.67 10.36 12.87
N SER A 328 -0.25 10.01 11.66
CA SER A 328 -0.42 8.65 11.14
C SER A 328 0.38 7.63 11.93
N LEU A 329 -0.26 6.48 12.18
CA LEU A 329 0.36 5.40 12.95
C LEU A 329 1.06 4.42 12.01
N PRO A 330 2.22 3.88 12.44
CA PRO A 330 2.89 2.83 11.70
C PRO A 330 2.07 1.53 11.75
N ASN A 331 2.23 0.72 10.71
CA ASN A 331 1.62 -0.61 10.64
C ASN A 331 2.57 -1.60 9.96
N TYR A 332 2.23 -2.88 10.01
CA TYR A 332 2.89 -3.93 9.26
C TYR A 332 2.36 -3.94 7.83
N TYR A 333 3.24 -3.68 6.86
CA TYR A 333 2.95 -3.74 5.44
C TYR A 333 3.77 -4.89 4.85
N ILE A 334 3.09 -5.97 4.45
CA ILE A 334 3.73 -7.25 4.14
C ILE A 334 3.33 -7.73 2.75
N ASN A 335 4.33 -8.08 1.95
CA ASN A 335 4.15 -8.72 0.65
C ASN A 335 3.78 -10.19 0.85
N TYR A 336 2.51 -10.52 0.70
CA TYR A 336 2.00 -11.85 0.98
C TYR A 336 2.68 -12.95 0.16
N PRO A 337 2.80 -12.85 -1.18
CA PRO A 337 3.51 -13.87 -1.97
C PRO A 337 4.96 -14.07 -1.55
N THR A 338 5.69 -12.99 -1.27
CA THR A 338 7.09 -13.06 -0.87
C THR A 338 7.25 -13.67 0.52
N LEU A 339 6.38 -13.34 1.45
CA LEU A 339 6.34 -13.93 2.79
C LEU A 339 6.17 -15.45 2.71
N VAL A 340 5.15 -15.92 1.96
CA VAL A 340 4.84 -17.34 1.78
C VAL A 340 5.97 -18.07 1.05
N ALA A 341 6.52 -17.47 -0.02
CA ALA A 341 7.67 -18.03 -0.75
C ALA A 341 8.93 -18.17 0.13
N SER A 342 9.08 -17.31 1.14
CA SER A 342 10.15 -17.40 2.13
C SER A 342 9.90 -18.45 3.23
N GLY A 343 8.79 -19.19 3.16
CA GLY A 343 8.42 -20.22 4.14
C GLY A 343 8.01 -19.68 5.50
N ILE A 344 7.60 -18.42 5.57
CA ILE A 344 7.16 -17.75 6.80
C ILE A 344 5.64 -17.88 6.93
N ASP A 345 5.17 -18.30 8.11
CA ASP A 345 3.75 -18.46 8.39
C ASP A 345 3.09 -17.08 8.61
N PRO A 346 2.10 -16.68 7.77
CA PRO A 346 1.39 -15.42 7.94
C PRO A 346 0.68 -15.27 9.29
N SER A 347 0.31 -16.38 9.94
CA SER A 347 -0.36 -16.37 11.26
C SER A 347 0.51 -15.82 12.41
N LEU A 348 1.81 -15.67 12.19
CA LEU A 348 2.73 -15.04 13.15
C LEU A 348 2.60 -13.51 13.19
N LEU A 349 1.92 -12.93 12.21
CA LEU A 349 1.73 -11.47 12.12
C LEU A 349 0.46 -11.04 12.87
N PRO A 350 0.42 -9.80 13.37
CA PRO A 350 -0.77 -9.23 13.98
C PRO A 350 -1.98 -9.16 13.02
N GLU A 351 -3.20 -9.25 13.56
CA GLU A 351 -4.45 -9.22 12.77
C GLU A 351 -4.63 -7.93 11.93
N ASN A 352 -4.04 -6.82 12.37
CA ASN A 352 -4.10 -5.54 11.67
C ASN A 352 -3.02 -5.37 10.59
N THR A 353 -2.28 -6.43 10.24
CA THR A 353 -1.29 -6.40 9.15
C THR A 353 -1.96 -6.12 7.82
N VAL A 354 -1.39 -5.18 7.06
CA VAL A 354 -1.79 -4.90 5.69
C VAL A 354 -0.99 -5.79 4.74
N PHE A 355 -1.67 -6.74 4.12
CA PHE A 355 -1.08 -7.56 3.08
C PHE A 355 -1.27 -6.88 1.72
N TYR A 356 -0.21 -6.85 0.92
CA TYR A 356 -0.26 -6.39 -0.47
C TYR A 356 0.21 -7.49 -1.42
N ASN A 357 -0.15 -7.37 -2.69
CA ASN A 357 0.07 -8.38 -3.73
C ASN A 357 -0.59 -9.74 -3.40
N GLU A 358 -1.53 -9.79 -2.46
CA GLU A 358 -2.32 -10.98 -2.23
C GLU A 358 -3.25 -11.21 -3.43
N GLU A 359 -3.24 -12.43 -3.98
CA GLU A 359 -4.18 -12.75 -5.05
C GLU A 359 -5.62 -12.62 -4.53
N PRO A 360 -6.46 -11.85 -5.19
CA PRO A 360 -7.83 -11.70 -4.74
C PRO A 360 -8.53 -13.05 -4.75
N SER A 361 -9.27 -13.34 -3.70
CA SER A 361 -10.08 -14.55 -3.64
C SER A 361 -11.13 -14.55 -4.75
N LEU A 362 -11.58 -15.73 -5.20
CA LEU A 362 -12.67 -15.85 -6.19
C LEU A 362 -13.92 -15.05 -5.78
N TRP A 363 -14.15 -14.87 -4.49
CA TRP A 363 -15.25 -14.05 -3.97
C TRP A 363 -15.04 -12.56 -4.18
N GLN A 364 -13.80 -12.10 -4.17
CA GLN A 364 -13.46 -10.68 -4.40
C GLN A 364 -13.41 -10.35 -5.89
N GLU A 365 -12.86 -11.27 -6.69
CA GLU A 365 -12.69 -11.05 -8.12
C GLU A 365 -13.99 -11.28 -8.92
N HIS A 366 -14.76 -12.33 -8.55
CA HIS A 366 -15.97 -12.77 -9.27
C HIS A 366 -17.17 -12.98 -8.34
N PRO A 367 -17.60 -11.98 -7.57
CA PRO A 367 -18.64 -12.16 -6.56
C PRO A 367 -19.97 -12.61 -7.14
N ILE A 368 -20.35 -12.10 -8.32
CA ILE A 368 -21.63 -12.42 -8.98
C ILE A 368 -21.61 -13.86 -9.50
N GLU A 369 -20.52 -14.26 -10.16
CA GLU A 369 -20.33 -15.60 -10.72
C GLU A 369 -20.34 -16.68 -9.61
N VAL A 370 -19.69 -16.40 -8.49
CA VAL A 370 -19.70 -17.32 -7.34
C VAL A 370 -21.09 -17.44 -6.73
N ILE A 371 -21.83 -16.33 -6.57
CA ILE A 371 -23.20 -16.37 -6.08
C ILE A 371 -24.09 -17.16 -7.04
N LEU A 372 -24.00 -16.92 -8.35
CA LEU A 372 -24.75 -17.66 -9.36
C LEU A 372 -24.44 -19.16 -9.32
N PHE A 373 -23.15 -19.51 -9.18
CA PHE A 373 -22.74 -20.92 -9.06
C PHE A 373 -23.35 -21.59 -7.82
N VAL A 374 -23.30 -20.92 -6.67
CA VAL A 374 -23.90 -21.43 -5.42
C VAL A 374 -25.42 -21.60 -5.58
N CYS A 375 -26.09 -20.63 -6.16
CA CYS A 375 -27.55 -20.71 -6.45
C CYS A 375 -27.88 -21.88 -7.38
N LEU A 376 -27.07 -22.12 -8.41
CA LEU A 376 -27.26 -23.24 -9.34
C LEU A 376 -27.07 -24.59 -8.63
N VAL A 377 -26.08 -24.72 -7.78
CA VAL A 377 -25.86 -25.93 -6.96
C VAL A 377 -27.06 -26.18 -6.04
N ILE A 378 -27.55 -25.15 -5.36
CA ILE A 378 -28.74 -25.26 -4.50
C ILE A 378 -29.96 -25.72 -5.33
N LEU A 379 -30.18 -25.13 -6.50
CA LEU A 379 -31.26 -25.49 -7.39
C LEU A 379 -31.17 -26.97 -7.81
N MET A 380 -29.99 -27.45 -8.20
CA MET A 380 -29.76 -28.84 -8.56
C MET A 380 -30.09 -29.79 -7.39
N VAL A 381 -29.68 -29.43 -6.15
CA VAL A 381 -29.99 -30.21 -4.95
C VAL A 381 -31.51 -30.26 -4.71
N VAL A 382 -32.21 -29.15 -4.85
CA VAL A 382 -33.67 -29.08 -4.69
C VAL A 382 -34.39 -29.94 -5.74
N ILE A 383 -33.96 -29.86 -6.99
CA ILE A 383 -34.49 -30.70 -8.08
C ILE A 383 -34.23 -32.17 -7.77
N PHE A 384 -33.04 -32.55 -7.35
CA PHE A 384 -32.68 -33.91 -7.00
C PHE A 384 -33.54 -34.47 -5.88
N ILE A 385 -33.73 -33.70 -4.79
CA ILE A 385 -34.63 -34.05 -3.69
C ILE A 385 -36.07 -34.19 -4.20
N GLY A 386 -36.52 -33.30 -5.08
CA GLY A 386 -37.83 -33.37 -5.71
C GLY A 386 -38.04 -34.68 -6.49
N ILE A 387 -37.03 -35.06 -7.29
CA ILE A 387 -37.07 -36.34 -8.04
C ILE A 387 -37.12 -37.56 -7.10
N LEU A 388 -36.33 -37.57 -6.02
CA LEU A 388 -36.35 -38.66 -5.06
C LEU A 388 -37.71 -38.78 -4.36
N ASN A 389 -38.29 -37.65 -3.94
CA ASN A 389 -39.60 -37.62 -3.34
C ASN A 389 -40.71 -38.05 -4.30
N TYR A 390 -40.58 -37.64 -5.60
CA TYR A 390 -41.52 -38.11 -6.62
C TYR A 390 -41.44 -39.61 -6.86
N ARG A 391 -40.24 -40.18 -6.97
CA ARG A 391 -40.01 -41.62 -7.07
C ARG A 391 -40.59 -42.38 -5.89
N LYS A 392 -40.31 -41.94 -4.68
CA LYS A 392 -40.87 -42.55 -3.46
C LYS A 392 -42.37 -42.53 -3.43
N ARG A 393 -43.01 -41.40 -3.73
CA ARG A 393 -44.50 -41.31 -3.81
C ARG A 393 -45.08 -42.25 -4.85
N LYS A 394 -44.38 -42.45 -5.97
CA LYS A 394 -44.80 -43.33 -7.04
C LYS A 394 -44.71 -44.82 -6.58
N GLU A 395 -43.65 -45.20 -5.88
CA GLU A 395 -43.51 -46.54 -5.26
C GLU A 395 -44.61 -46.78 -4.24
N ASP A 396 -44.82 -45.87 -3.29
CA ASP A 396 -45.87 -45.96 -2.26
C ASP A 396 -47.25 -46.10 -2.90
N ALA A 397 -47.53 -45.39 -4.00
CA ALA A 397 -48.79 -45.50 -4.73
C ALA A 397 -48.94 -46.88 -5.42
N TYR A 398 -47.86 -47.40 -6.02
CA TYR A 398 -47.85 -48.73 -6.60
C TYR A 398 -48.07 -49.81 -5.57
N GLU A 399 -47.43 -49.79 -4.44
CA GLU A 399 -47.61 -50.73 -3.32
C GLU A 399 -49.03 -50.66 -2.79
N THR A 400 -49.59 -49.44 -2.62
CA THR A 400 -50.98 -49.27 -2.15
C THR A 400 -51.98 -49.84 -3.13
N ALA A 401 -51.77 -49.58 -4.46
CA ALA A 401 -52.63 -50.13 -5.50
C ALA A 401 -52.58 -51.67 -5.57
N ASN A 402 -51.37 -52.21 -5.48
CA ASN A 402 -51.15 -53.66 -5.50
C ASN A 402 -51.81 -54.35 -4.27
N THR A 403 -51.64 -53.77 -3.10
CA THR A 403 -52.27 -54.28 -1.85
C THR A 403 -53.79 -54.27 -1.94
N LYS A 404 -54.39 -53.17 -2.48
CA LYS A 404 -55.85 -53.11 -2.70
C LYS A 404 -56.32 -54.13 -3.73
N MET A 405 -55.52 -54.34 -4.79
CA MET A 405 -55.84 -55.31 -5.80
C MET A 405 -55.81 -56.74 -5.26
N MET A 406 -54.80 -57.06 -4.43
CA MET A 406 -54.70 -58.36 -3.75
C MET A 406 -55.85 -58.55 -2.76
N GLU A 407 -56.26 -57.52 -2.02
CA GLU A 407 -57.43 -57.55 -1.12
C GLU A 407 -58.74 -57.83 -1.90
N LEU A 408 -58.93 -57.21 -3.03
CA LEU A 408 -60.09 -57.44 -3.88
C LEU A 408 -60.10 -58.87 -4.44
N LEU A 409 -58.94 -59.36 -4.90
CA LEU A 409 -58.81 -60.71 -5.44
C LEU A 409 -59.09 -61.80 -4.35
N SER A 410 -58.64 -61.56 -3.09
CA SER A 410 -58.85 -62.46 -1.98
C SER A 410 -60.33 -62.59 -1.59
N ARG A 411 -61.20 -61.65 -1.96
CA ARG A 411 -62.64 -61.66 -1.71
C ARG A 411 -63.45 -62.27 -2.85
N MET A 412 -62.83 -62.70 -3.92
CA MET A 412 -63.52 -63.36 -5.05
C MET A 412 -63.81 -64.86 -4.66
N PRO A 413 -64.99 -65.39 -5.03
CA PRO A 413 -65.33 -66.78 -4.66
C PRO A 413 -64.60 -67.82 -5.49
N ASP A 414 -63.97 -67.45 -6.58
CA ASP A 414 -63.22 -68.31 -7.50
C ASP A 414 -61.73 -67.98 -7.52
N MET A 415 -60.86 -69.00 -7.82
CA MET A 415 -59.45 -68.86 -7.91
C MET A 415 -59.08 -67.91 -9.06
N ALA A 416 -58.25 -66.83 -8.82
CA ALA A 416 -57.77 -65.90 -9.77
C ALA A 416 -56.28 -66.10 -10.00
N THR A 417 -55.82 -66.05 -11.25
CA THR A 417 -54.41 -66.16 -11.61
C THR A 417 -53.96 -64.86 -12.22
N ILE A 418 -52.86 -64.25 -11.67
CA ILE A 418 -52.32 -62.98 -12.11
C ILE A 418 -51.15 -63.27 -13.06
N TYR A 419 -51.18 -62.65 -14.22
CA TYR A 419 -50.11 -62.73 -15.23
C TYR A 419 -49.40 -61.38 -15.36
N ASP A 420 -48.10 -61.42 -15.69
CA ASP A 420 -47.38 -60.25 -16.16
C ASP A 420 -47.70 -59.92 -17.64
N PHE A 421 -47.08 -58.87 -18.20
CA PHE A 421 -47.26 -58.49 -19.59
C PHE A 421 -46.75 -59.55 -20.57
N ASP A 422 -45.87 -60.46 -20.15
CA ASP A 422 -45.28 -61.54 -20.96
C ASP A 422 -46.06 -62.84 -20.75
N LEU A 423 -47.24 -62.78 -20.09
CA LEU A 423 -48.15 -63.90 -19.80
C LEU A 423 -47.54 -64.98 -18.84
N ASN A 424 -46.57 -64.58 -18.05
CA ASN A 424 -46.06 -65.44 -16.98
C ASN A 424 -47.00 -65.29 -15.75
N ILE A 425 -47.23 -66.40 -15.05
CA ILE A 425 -47.96 -66.37 -13.80
C ILE A 425 -47.11 -65.71 -12.73
N VAL A 426 -47.61 -64.61 -12.18
CA VAL A 426 -46.95 -63.87 -11.13
C VAL A 426 -47.46 -64.30 -9.76
N ASP A 427 -48.77 -64.58 -9.67
CA ASP A 427 -49.38 -65.04 -8.40
C ASP A 427 -50.69 -65.81 -8.66
N ILE A 428 -51.11 -66.62 -7.69
CA ILE A 428 -52.41 -67.34 -7.68
C ILE A 428 -53.09 -67.03 -6.36
N VAL A 429 -54.22 -66.36 -6.42
CA VAL A 429 -55.03 -66.00 -5.26
C VAL A 429 -56.24 -66.94 -5.13
N ASN A 430 -56.34 -67.61 -3.99
CA ASN A 430 -57.45 -68.51 -3.62
C ASN A 430 -58.51 -67.81 -2.75
#